data_8b59e56ab7fe2fa1f3eeb83017f4b631
#
_entry.id   8b59e56ab7fe2fa1f3eeb83017f4b631
#
_cell.length_a   1.000
_cell.length_b   1.000
_cell.length_c   1.000
_cell.angle_alpha   90.00
_cell.angle_beta   90.00
_cell.angle_gamma   90.00
#
_symmetry.space_group_name_H-M   'P 1'
#
loop_
_entity.id
_entity.type
_entity.pdbx_description
1 polymer ?
#
loop_
_entity_poly.entity_id
_entity_poly.type
_entity_poly.pdbx_seq_one_letter_code
_entity_poly.pdbx_strand_id
1 'polypeptide(L)'
;QEQLLRENFISPRRVREWRDIHSQLLTVVAEHGWRLNASPATYEQLHLSLLAGLLGNIGVKSDEEDWYLGARGIRFHRHPGINLSKKPGRWIVAAELVETTRLYGRGIAAIEPQWLPQIAGHVIKTQLLEPHWEKKAAEVIALERATLYGIVVYNNRRGNFGLVNPAVARERFLRAARGAGDWETRLPF
;
A
#
# COMPACT_ATOMS: atom_id res chain seq x y z
N GLN A 1 27.84 21.48 -23.67
CA GLN A 1 26.84 20.70 -22.98
C GLN A 1 26.42 21.34 -21.64
N GLU A 2 27.37 21.81 -20.80
CA GLU A 2 27.06 22.51 -19.54
C GLU A 2 26.28 23.81 -19.75
N GLN A 3 26.63 24.58 -20.79
CA GLN A 3 25.92 25.82 -21.13
C GLN A 3 24.46 25.54 -21.47
N LEU A 4 24.18 24.53 -22.30
CA LEU A 4 22.82 24.09 -22.63
C LEU A 4 22.00 23.69 -21.40
N LEU A 5 22.63 22.99 -20.45
CA LEU A 5 21.97 22.60 -19.20
C LEU A 5 21.58 23.81 -18.36
N ARG A 6 22.49 24.80 -18.25
CA ARG A 6 22.26 26.04 -17.50
C ARG A 6 21.17 26.90 -18.16
N GLU A 7 21.16 27.00 -19.48
CA GLU A 7 20.14 27.73 -20.26
C GLU A 7 18.73 27.10 -20.05
N ASN A 8 18.65 25.80 -19.78
CA ASN A 8 17.41 25.10 -19.47
C ASN A 8 17.16 24.94 -17.96
N PHE A 9 17.85 25.71 -17.11
CA PHE A 9 17.72 25.65 -15.65
C PHE A 9 18.01 24.28 -15.05
N ILE A 10 18.81 23.42 -15.70
CA ILE A 10 19.21 22.12 -15.24
C ILE A 10 20.61 22.20 -14.60
N SER A 11 20.73 21.73 -13.36
CA SER A 11 21.99 21.68 -12.66
C SER A 11 22.97 20.67 -13.27
N PRO A 12 24.13 21.08 -13.81
CA PRO A 12 25.12 20.13 -14.35
C PRO A 12 25.62 19.12 -13.33
N ARG A 13 25.69 19.54 -12.05
CA ARG A 13 26.08 18.66 -10.94
C ARG A 13 25.07 17.53 -10.74
N ARG A 14 23.77 17.88 -10.72
CA ARG A 14 22.69 16.89 -10.56
C ARG A 14 22.61 15.92 -11.73
N VAL A 15 22.90 16.38 -12.95
CA VAL A 15 22.97 15.48 -14.12
C VAL A 15 24.13 14.49 -14.00
N ARG A 16 25.30 14.92 -13.47
CA ARG A 16 26.42 14.00 -13.21
C ARG A 16 26.05 12.97 -12.15
N GLU A 17 25.57 13.40 -10.99
CA GLU A 17 25.10 12.52 -9.92
C GLU A 17 24.08 11.50 -10.44
N TRP A 18 23.12 11.94 -11.24
CA TRP A 18 22.14 11.04 -11.86
C TRP A 18 22.76 10.01 -12.80
N ARG A 19 23.72 10.40 -13.63
CA ARG A 19 24.42 9.48 -14.53
C ARG A 19 25.24 8.46 -13.76
N ASP A 20 25.91 8.88 -12.71
CA ASP A 20 26.72 7.99 -11.86
C ASP A 20 25.85 6.93 -11.20
N ILE A 21 24.72 7.32 -10.61
CA ILE A 21 23.74 6.40 -10.02
C ILE A 21 23.17 5.45 -11.08
N HIS A 22 22.80 5.99 -12.26
CA HIS A 22 22.30 5.15 -13.35
C HIS A 22 23.31 4.11 -13.80
N SER A 23 24.59 4.47 -13.94
CA SER A 23 25.66 3.54 -14.30
C SER A 23 25.87 2.46 -13.24
N GLN A 24 25.82 2.82 -11.96
CA GLN A 24 25.90 1.87 -10.84
C GLN A 24 24.74 0.85 -10.89
N LEU A 25 23.52 1.33 -11.10
CA LEU A 25 22.34 0.46 -11.21
C LEU A 25 22.44 -0.48 -12.43
N LEU A 26 22.93 -0.01 -13.57
CA LEU A 26 23.18 -0.86 -14.74
C LEU A 26 24.19 -1.97 -14.45
N THR A 27 25.24 -1.66 -13.69
CA THR A 27 26.22 -2.68 -13.25
C THR A 27 25.56 -3.75 -12.41
N VAL A 28 24.75 -3.35 -11.41
CA VAL A 28 24.01 -4.29 -10.56
C VAL A 28 23.06 -5.17 -11.39
N VAL A 29 22.33 -4.57 -12.34
CA VAL A 29 21.44 -5.31 -13.25
C VAL A 29 22.20 -6.37 -14.04
N ALA A 30 23.39 -5.99 -14.57
CA ALA A 30 24.23 -6.90 -15.34
C ALA A 30 24.81 -8.04 -14.48
N GLU A 31 25.31 -7.74 -13.28
CA GLU A 31 25.84 -8.73 -12.33
C GLU A 31 24.81 -9.77 -11.91
N HIS A 32 23.52 -9.38 -11.79
CA HIS A 32 22.42 -10.29 -11.48
C HIS A 32 21.87 -11.02 -12.72
N GLY A 33 22.40 -10.75 -13.91
CA GLY A 33 21.89 -11.33 -15.15
C GLY A 33 20.47 -10.86 -15.52
N TRP A 34 19.99 -9.77 -14.93
CA TRP A 34 18.69 -9.22 -15.24
C TRP A 34 18.68 -8.52 -16.61
N ARG A 35 17.52 -8.54 -17.24
CA ARG A 35 17.36 -7.88 -18.55
C ARG A 35 16.55 -6.61 -18.40
N LEU A 36 16.97 -5.58 -19.14
CA LEU A 36 16.17 -4.36 -19.24
C LEU A 36 14.87 -4.63 -19.98
N ASN A 37 13.84 -3.89 -19.66
CA ASN A 37 12.55 -3.98 -20.33
C ASN A 37 12.70 -3.61 -21.81
N ALA A 38 12.03 -4.35 -22.69
CA ALA A 38 11.95 -4.03 -24.13
C ALA A 38 11.02 -2.86 -24.41
N SER A 39 10.07 -2.57 -23.53
CA SER A 39 9.12 -1.47 -23.60
C SER A 39 9.10 -0.70 -22.27
N PRO A 40 8.70 0.59 -22.27
CA PRO A 40 8.54 1.34 -21.02
C PRO A 40 7.58 0.64 -20.05
N ALA A 41 7.94 0.67 -18.76
CA ALA A 41 7.06 0.16 -17.71
C ALA A 41 5.80 1.01 -17.61
N THR A 42 4.69 0.38 -17.25
CA THR A 42 3.45 1.09 -16.92
C THR A 42 3.62 1.88 -15.61
N TYR A 43 2.72 2.83 -15.36
CA TYR A 43 2.69 3.57 -14.10
C TYR A 43 2.65 2.63 -12.89
N GLU A 44 1.78 1.63 -12.93
CA GLU A 44 1.63 0.63 -11.86
C GLU A 44 2.93 -0.17 -11.64
N GLN A 45 3.51 -0.74 -12.70
CA GLN A 45 4.75 -1.52 -12.60
C GLN A 45 5.90 -0.72 -12.00
N LEU A 46 6.06 0.54 -12.45
CA LEU A 46 7.09 1.44 -11.93
C LEU A 46 6.87 1.71 -10.43
N HIS A 47 5.65 2.08 -10.06
CA HIS A 47 5.36 2.47 -8.68
C HIS A 47 5.30 1.29 -7.72
N LEU A 48 4.88 0.10 -8.14
CA LEU A 48 5.02 -1.13 -7.36
C LEU A 48 6.48 -1.43 -7.02
N SER A 49 7.37 -1.29 -8.01
CA SER A 49 8.81 -1.51 -7.80
C SER A 49 9.40 -0.50 -6.81
N LEU A 50 9.03 0.77 -6.91
CA LEU A 50 9.47 1.83 -5.98
C LEU A 50 8.89 1.64 -4.59
N LEU A 51 7.61 1.28 -4.49
CA LEU A 51 6.93 1.03 -3.22
C LEU A 51 7.56 -0.08 -2.39
N ALA A 52 8.12 -1.12 -3.02
CA ALA A 52 8.81 -2.20 -2.32
C ALA A 52 9.92 -1.68 -1.38
N GLY A 53 10.59 -0.58 -1.77
CA GLY A 53 11.62 0.09 -0.95
C GLY A 53 11.11 1.28 -0.11
N LEU A 54 9.86 1.72 -0.30
CA LEU A 54 9.31 2.96 0.26
C LEU A 54 8.04 2.76 1.09
N LEU A 55 7.79 1.55 1.58
CA LEU A 55 6.59 1.24 2.37
C LEU A 55 6.41 2.11 3.62
N GLY A 56 7.51 2.63 4.17
CA GLY A 56 7.49 3.57 5.29
C GLY A 56 7.12 5.01 4.92
N ASN A 57 7.10 5.34 3.63
CA ASN A 57 6.87 6.69 3.11
C ASN A 57 5.48 6.87 2.48
N ILE A 58 4.57 5.93 2.72
CA ILE A 58 3.18 6.05 2.27
C ILE A 58 2.40 7.03 3.15
N GLY A 59 1.37 7.62 2.59
CA GLY A 59 0.47 8.48 3.31
C GLY A 59 -0.96 8.42 2.80
N VAL A 60 -1.90 8.58 3.72
CA VAL A 60 -3.33 8.69 3.43
C VAL A 60 -3.77 10.10 3.75
N LYS A 61 -4.44 10.74 2.80
CA LYS A 61 -4.93 12.11 2.97
C LYS A 61 -5.93 12.18 4.14
N SER A 62 -5.75 13.17 5.00
CA SER A 62 -6.77 13.54 5.99
C SER A 62 -8.03 14.03 5.28
N ASP A 63 -9.19 13.70 5.84
CA ASP A 63 -10.48 14.17 5.34
C ASP A 63 -10.77 15.62 5.80
N GLU A 64 -10.12 16.10 6.87
CA GLU A 64 -10.38 17.39 7.50
C GLU A 64 -9.37 18.48 7.09
N GLU A 65 -8.08 18.10 6.91
CA GLU A 65 -6.99 19.06 6.71
C GLU A 65 -6.08 18.66 5.54
N ASP A 66 -5.23 19.58 5.08
CA ASP A 66 -4.29 19.34 3.97
C ASP A 66 -2.96 18.72 4.44
N TRP A 67 -3.06 17.59 5.15
CA TRP A 67 -1.92 16.74 5.51
C TRP A 67 -2.22 15.26 5.22
N TYR A 68 -1.18 14.45 5.27
CA TYR A 68 -1.24 13.00 5.07
C TYR A 68 -0.84 12.29 6.36
N LEU A 69 -1.62 11.29 6.75
CA LEU A 69 -1.26 10.35 7.79
C LEU A 69 -0.28 9.33 7.22
N GLY A 70 0.94 9.37 7.68
CA GLY A 70 2.01 8.45 7.32
C GLY A 70 2.17 7.30 8.29
N ALA A 71 3.21 6.48 8.04
CA ALA A 71 3.60 5.37 8.88
C ALA A 71 3.80 5.79 10.35
N ARG A 72 3.39 4.92 11.29
CA ARG A 72 3.56 5.14 12.74
C ARG A 72 2.88 6.41 13.27
N GLY A 73 1.84 6.89 12.58
CA GLY A 73 1.07 8.05 13.01
C GLY A 73 1.73 9.41 12.72
N ILE A 74 2.83 9.44 11.96
CA ILE A 74 3.43 10.70 11.55
C ILE A 74 2.48 11.48 10.62
N ARG A 75 2.50 12.81 10.71
CA ARG A 75 1.75 13.69 9.81
C ARG A 75 2.73 14.45 8.95
N PHE A 76 2.50 14.46 7.65
CA PHE A 76 3.34 15.21 6.73
C PHE A 76 2.50 15.95 5.68
N HIS A 77 3.06 17.02 5.15
CA HIS A 77 2.45 17.86 4.13
C HIS A 77 3.12 17.61 2.78
N ARG A 78 2.47 17.98 1.71
CA ARG A 78 3.11 18.07 0.40
C ARG A 78 4.09 19.23 0.38
N HIS A 79 5.28 18.99 -0.16
CA HIS A 79 6.23 20.09 -0.32
C HIS A 79 5.68 21.14 -1.31
N PRO A 80 5.71 22.45 -0.99
CA PRO A 80 5.07 23.49 -1.82
C PRO A 80 5.65 23.64 -3.23
N GLY A 81 6.90 23.19 -3.47
CA GLY A 81 7.55 23.20 -4.79
C GLY A 81 7.19 22.04 -5.72
N ILE A 82 6.17 21.25 -5.38
CA ILE A 82 5.77 20.09 -6.21
C ILE A 82 4.74 20.53 -7.26
N ASN A 83 5.12 20.45 -8.54
CA ASN A 83 4.25 20.66 -9.69
C ASN A 83 3.36 19.44 -9.99
N LEU A 84 2.87 18.75 -8.96
CA LEU A 84 1.93 17.67 -9.15
C LEU A 84 0.50 18.19 -9.29
N SER A 85 -0.27 17.48 -10.09
CA SER A 85 -1.67 17.79 -10.38
C SER A 85 -2.42 18.30 -9.14
N LYS A 86 -3.35 19.21 -9.32
CA LYS A 86 -4.16 19.82 -8.25
C LYS A 86 -4.89 18.82 -7.35
N LYS A 87 -4.88 17.51 -7.70
CA LYS A 87 -5.48 16.42 -6.90
C LYS A 87 -4.50 15.23 -6.82
N PRO A 88 -3.62 15.19 -5.82
CA PRO A 88 -2.59 14.14 -5.71
C PRO A 88 -3.11 12.77 -5.26
N GLY A 89 -4.40 12.54 -5.22
CA GLY A 89 -4.98 11.29 -4.74
C GLY A 89 -5.10 11.18 -3.21
N ARG A 90 -5.90 10.20 -2.77
CA ARG A 90 -6.09 9.91 -1.34
C ARG A 90 -4.88 9.17 -0.76
N TRP A 91 -4.30 8.27 -1.54
CA TRP A 91 -3.11 7.50 -1.19
C TRP A 91 -1.92 7.97 -2.00
N ILE A 92 -0.83 8.18 -1.32
CA ILE A 92 0.43 8.63 -1.94
C ILE A 92 1.62 7.88 -1.37
N VAL A 93 2.71 7.89 -2.13
CA VAL A 93 4.06 7.57 -1.65
C VAL A 93 4.94 8.78 -1.86
N ALA A 94 5.82 9.07 -0.91
CA ALA A 94 6.85 10.09 -1.03
C ALA A 94 8.22 9.44 -1.24
N ALA A 95 9.02 9.97 -2.16
CA ALA A 95 10.40 9.50 -2.34
C ALA A 95 11.25 9.78 -1.10
N GLU A 96 11.02 10.92 -0.46
CA GLU A 96 11.66 11.29 0.80
C GLU A 96 10.73 12.10 1.70
N LEU A 97 10.96 12.00 3.01
CA LEU A 97 10.34 12.87 4.01
C LEU A 97 11.42 13.82 4.55
N VAL A 98 11.17 15.12 4.43
CA VAL A 98 12.13 16.17 4.82
C VAL A 98 11.51 17.06 5.88
N GLU A 99 12.18 17.18 7.01
CA GLU A 99 11.80 18.06 8.09
C GLU A 99 12.43 19.46 7.90
N THR A 100 11.58 20.47 7.93
CA THR A 100 11.97 21.88 7.95
C THR A 100 11.18 22.58 9.04
N THR A 101 10.30 23.51 8.72
CA THR A 101 9.30 24.06 9.66
C THR A 101 8.19 23.05 9.98
N ARG A 102 7.96 22.12 9.05
CA ARG A 102 7.04 20.98 9.13
C ARG A 102 7.68 19.81 8.42
N LEU A 103 7.11 18.62 8.58
CA LEU A 103 7.50 17.46 7.80
C LEU A 103 6.83 17.51 6.42
N TYR A 104 7.63 17.43 5.38
CA TYR A 104 7.18 17.47 3.98
C TYR A 104 7.57 16.20 3.23
N GLY A 105 6.64 15.69 2.43
CA GLY A 105 6.93 14.67 1.42
C GLY A 105 7.38 15.31 0.12
N ARG A 106 8.50 14.84 -0.43
CA ARG A 106 9.02 15.19 -1.75
C ARG A 106 8.96 14.01 -2.70
N GLY A 107 8.89 14.30 -4.02
CA GLY A 107 8.77 13.23 -5.03
C GLY A 107 7.53 12.38 -4.81
N ILE A 108 6.37 13.02 -4.71
CA ILE A 108 5.10 12.35 -4.40
C ILE A 108 4.52 11.70 -5.65
N ALA A 109 4.01 10.49 -5.50
CA ALA A 109 3.22 9.79 -6.50
C ALA A 109 1.92 9.27 -5.89
N ALA A 110 0.83 9.27 -6.67
CA ALA A 110 -0.41 8.62 -6.28
C ALA A 110 -0.24 7.09 -6.36
N ILE A 111 -0.81 6.39 -5.40
CA ILE A 111 -0.81 4.92 -5.35
C ILE A 111 -2.21 4.41 -5.07
N GLU A 112 -2.41 3.12 -5.36
CA GLU A 112 -3.66 2.45 -5.08
C GLU A 112 -3.49 1.52 -3.86
N PRO A 113 -4.38 1.55 -2.86
CA PRO A 113 -4.24 0.74 -1.66
C PRO A 113 -4.27 -0.77 -1.93
N GLN A 114 -4.90 -1.21 -3.03
CA GLN A 114 -4.91 -2.61 -3.45
C GLN A 114 -3.54 -3.14 -3.90
N TRP A 115 -2.57 -2.27 -4.17
CA TRP A 115 -1.20 -2.69 -4.48
C TRP A 115 -0.43 -3.16 -3.24
N LEU A 116 -0.77 -2.59 -2.08
CA LEU A 116 -0.03 -2.82 -0.83
C LEU A 116 0.01 -4.30 -0.39
N PRO A 117 -1.09 -5.08 -0.44
CA PRO A 117 -1.04 -6.49 -0.08
C PRO A 117 -0.07 -7.33 -0.93
N GLN A 118 0.18 -6.94 -2.18
CA GLN A 118 1.06 -7.67 -3.09
C GLN A 118 2.54 -7.56 -2.69
N ILE A 119 2.95 -6.39 -2.18
CA ILE A 119 4.35 -6.07 -1.90
C ILE A 119 4.68 -6.01 -0.41
N ALA A 120 3.69 -5.73 0.43
CA ALA A 120 3.83 -5.50 1.85
C ALA A 120 3.31 -6.65 2.72
N GLY A 121 3.04 -7.84 2.15
CA GLY A 121 2.47 -8.97 2.88
C GLY A 121 3.26 -9.37 4.13
N HIS A 122 4.57 -9.22 4.11
CA HIS A 122 5.46 -9.50 5.23
C HIS A 122 5.37 -8.50 6.40
N VAL A 123 4.80 -7.32 6.19
CA VAL A 123 4.66 -6.24 7.21
C VAL A 123 3.21 -5.82 7.45
N ILE A 124 2.27 -6.26 6.61
CA ILE A 124 0.85 -6.05 6.84
C ILE A 124 0.40 -6.91 8.01
N LYS A 125 -0.31 -6.29 8.95
CA LYS A 125 -0.98 -6.98 10.06
C LYS A 125 -2.46 -7.08 9.75
N THR A 126 -2.98 -8.30 9.72
CA THR A 126 -4.39 -8.59 9.53
C THR A 126 -5.05 -8.98 10.84
N GLN A 127 -6.27 -8.53 11.05
CA GLN A 127 -7.11 -8.89 12.19
C GLN A 127 -8.48 -9.29 11.67
N LEU A 128 -9.00 -10.37 12.24
CA LEU A 128 -10.36 -10.83 11.97
C LEU A 128 -11.26 -10.34 13.10
N LEU A 129 -12.24 -9.55 12.73
CA LEU A 129 -13.20 -8.93 13.64
C LEU A 129 -14.57 -9.58 13.47
N GLU A 130 -15.31 -9.64 14.57
CA GLU A 130 -16.72 -10.02 14.60
C GLU A 130 -17.06 -11.32 13.85
N PRO A 131 -16.44 -12.48 14.18
CA PRO A 131 -16.80 -13.72 13.54
C PRO A 131 -18.29 -14.04 13.80
N HIS A 132 -19.08 -14.24 12.75
CA HIS A 132 -20.50 -14.53 12.81
C HIS A 132 -20.90 -15.57 11.78
N TRP A 133 -22.00 -16.26 12.03
CA TRP A 133 -22.58 -17.21 11.09
C TRP A 133 -23.34 -16.45 10.00
N GLU A 134 -23.04 -16.74 8.75
CA GLU A 134 -23.82 -16.22 7.61
C GLU A 134 -24.64 -17.31 6.96
N LYS A 135 -25.95 -17.25 7.13
CA LYS A 135 -26.91 -18.27 6.65
C LYS A 135 -26.84 -18.48 5.13
N LYS A 136 -26.71 -17.39 4.35
CA LYS A 136 -26.68 -17.48 2.89
C LYS A 136 -25.41 -18.16 2.34
N ALA A 137 -24.29 -17.96 2.99
CA ALA A 137 -23.02 -18.56 2.60
C ALA A 137 -22.81 -19.94 3.25
N ALA A 138 -23.62 -20.30 4.25
CA ALA A 138 -23.48 -21.49 5.08
C ALA A 138 -22.07 -21.64 5.68
N GLU A 139 -21.48 -20.51 6.10
CA GLU A 139 -20.12 -20.45 6.66
C GLU A 139 -20.01 -19.40 7.77
N VAL A 140 -18.98 -19.56 8.61
CA VAL A 140 -18.62 -18.51 9.57
C VAL A 140 -17.68 -17.54 8.90
N ILE A 141 -18.13 -16.32 8.72
CA ILE A 141 -17.35 -15.23 8.17
C ILE A 141 -16.88 -14.28 9.26
N ALA A 142 -15.77 -13.60 9.00
CA ALA A 142 -15.29 -12.51 9.81
C ALA A 142 -14.95 -11.32 8.93
N LEU A 143 -14.95 -10.14 9.53
CA LEU A 143 -14.53 -8.93 8.86
C LEU A 143 -13.01 -8.77 9.04
N GLU A 144 -12.29 -8.80 7.93
CA GLU A 144 -10.85 -8.62 7.92
C GLU A 144 -10.49 -7.14 7.85
N ARG A 145 -9.60 -6.73 8.75
CA ARG A 145 -8.97 -5.42 8.75
C ARG A 145 -7.47 -5.59 8.56
N ALA A 146 -6.89 -4.87 7.62
CA ALA A 146 -5.45 -4.86 7.40
C ALA A 146 -4.85 -3.49 7.72
N THR A 147 -3.70 -3.52 8.40
CA THR A 147 -2.95 -2.32 8.74
C THR A 147 -1.49 -2.46 8.29
N LEU A 148 -0.92 -1.37 7.79
CA LEU A 148 0.48 -1.25 7.44
C LEU A 148 1.08 -0.09 8.23
N TYR A 149 2.00 -0.37 9.15
CA TYR A 149 2.59 0.61 10.07
C TYR A 149 1.57 1.51 10.78
N GLY A 150 0.39 0.96 11.12
CA GLY A 150 -0.69 1.70 11.77
C GLY A 150 -1.69 2.37 10.82
N ILE A 151 -1.40 2.45 9.54
CA ILE A 151 -2.33 2.95 8.53
C ILE A 151 -3.30 1.83 8.16
N VAL A 152 -4.61 2.12 8.16
CA VAL A 152 -5.63 1.15 7.72
C VAL A 152 -5.63 1.07 6.20
N VAL A 153 -5.18 -0.07 5.67
CA VAL A 153 -5.13 -0.33 4.21
C VAL A 153 -6.52 -0.68 3.69
N TYR A 154 -7.20 -1.60 4.37
CA TYR A 154 -8.61 -1.91 4.15
C TYR A 154 -9.27 -2.33 5.46
N ASN A 155 -10.58 -2.20 5.49
CA ASN A 155 -11.42 -2.56 6.61
C ASN A 155 -12.69 -3.24 6.09
N ASN A 156 -13.26 -4.12 6.90
CA ASN A 156 -14.52 -4.81 6.59
C ASN A 156 -14.47 -5.70 5.32
N ARG A 157 -13.29 -6.23 4.97
CA ARG A 157 -13.18 -7.25 3.92
C ARG A 157 -13.70 -8.56 4.47
N ARG A 158 -14.60 -9.22 3.74
CA ARG A 158 -15.12 -10.53 4.12
C ARG A 158 -14.02 -11.60 4.00
N GLY A 159 -13.80 -12.35 5.07
CA GLY A 159 -12.88 -13.47 5.13
C GLY A 159 -13.56 -14.71 5.70
N ASN A 160 -13.22 -15.90 5.19
CA ASN A 160 -13.69 -17.16 5.75
C ASN A 160 -12.96 -17.47 7.06
N PHE A 161 -13.67 -17.34 8.18
CA PHE A 161 -13.11 -17.60 9.51
C PHE A 161 -12.84 -19.08 9.77
N GLY A 162 -13.57 -19.97 9.09
CA GLY A 162 -13.40 -21.42 9.23
C GLY A 162 -12.00 -21.89 8.83
N LEU A 163 -11.34 -21.22 7.89
CA LEU A 163 -9.98 -21.54 7.47
C LEU A 163 -8.92 -21.11 8.50
N VAL A 164 -9.23 -20.10 9.31
CA VAL A 164 -8.27 -19.50 10.27
C VAL A 164 -8.40 -20.16 11.64
N ASN A 165 -9.62 -20.37 12.11
CA ASN A 165 -9.88 -21.01 13.40
C ASN A 165 -11.08 -21.98 13.30
N PRO A 166 -10.86 -23.22 12.84
CA PRO A 166 -11.91 -24.20 12.64
C PRO A 166 -12.68 -24.55 13.92
N ALA A 167 -12.01 -24.55 15.07
CA ALA A 167 -12.64 -24.91 16.35
C ALA A 167 -13.69 -23.88 16.76
N VAL A 168 -13.34 -22.59 16.72
CA VAL A 168 -14.27 -21.51 17.07
C VAL A 168 -15.36 -21.36 15.99
N ALA A 169 -15.03 -21.59 14.72
CA ALA A 169 -16.01 -21.59 13.64
C ALA A 169 -17.06 -22.69 13.85
N ARG A 170 -16.63 -23.91 14.21
CA ARG A 170 -17.52 -25.03 14.54
C ARG A 170 -18.44 -24.71 15.72
N GLU A 171 -17.90 -24.13 16.78
CA GLU A 171 -18.71 -23.73 17.94
C GLU A 171 -19.80 -22.72 17.56
N ARG A 172 -19.44 -21.70 16.78
CA ARG A 172 -20.39 -20.67 16.31
C ARG A 172 -21.44 -21.25 15.39
N PHE A 173 -21.07 -22.15 14.49
CA PHE A 173 -22.00 -22.89 13.64
C PHE A 173 -22.99 -23.70 14.49
N LEU A 174 -22.50 -24.50 15.45
CA LEU A 174 -23.36 -25.32 16.30
C LEU A 174 -24.32 -24.47 17.15
N ARG A 175 -23.87 -23.31 17.63
CA ARG A 175 -24.70 -22.38 18.38
C ARG A 175 -25.80 -21.77 17.51
N ALA A 176 -25.49 -21.34 16.29
CA ALA A 176 -26.46 -20.81 15.34
C ALA A 176 -27.45 -21.88 14.89
N ALA A 177 -26.98 -23.08 14.56
CA ALA A 177 -27.84 -24.19 14.13
C ALA A 177 -28.82 -24.67 15.23
N ARG A 178 -28.37 -24.69 16.51
CA ARG A 178 -29.20 -25.16 17.62
C ARG A 178 -30.06 -24.08 18.27
N GLY A 179 -29.57 -22.83 18.30
CA GLY A 179 -30.21 -21.75 19.07
C GLY A 179 -31.09 -20.84 18.24
N ALA A 180 -30.72 -20.55 17.02
CA ALA A 180 -31.42 -19.59 16.16
C ALA A 180 -32.26 -20.25 15.05
N GLY A 181 -32.16 -21.57 14.85
CA GLY A 181 -32.83 -22.27 13.74
C GLY A 181 -32.36 -21.78 12.36
N ASP A 182 -31.19 -21.20 12.30
CA ASP A 182 -30.67 -20.55 11.10
C ASP A 182 -30.00 -21.50 10.11
N TRP A 183 -30.23 -22.79 10.28
CA TRP A 183 -29.69 -23.83 9.40
C TRP A 183 -30.77 -24.53 8.61
N GLU A 184 -30.71 -24.41 7.30
CA GLU A 184 -31.50 -25.19 6.35
C GLU A 184 -30.58 -26.20 5.68
N THR A 185 -30.85 -27.49 5.85
CA THR A 185 -30.15 -28.54 5.10
C THR A 185 -31.11 -29.25 4.15
N ARG A 186 -30.61 -29.58 2.96
CA ARG A 186 -31.31 -30.44 2.00
C ARG A 186 -30.80 -31.88 2.05
N LEU A 187 -29.92 -32.21 2.98
CA LEU A 187 -29.43 -33.56 3.14
C LEU A 187 -30.51 -34.41 3.77
N PRO A 188 -30.84 -35.59 3.19
CA PRO A 188 -31.72 -36.55 3.81
C PRO A 188 -31.03 -37.11 5.07
N PHE A 189 -31.74 -37.21 6.15
CA PHE A 189 -31.27 -37.85 7.36
C PHE A 189 -31.40 -39.35 7.24
#